data_0d52bdb492fdb41a3043831e5699833d
#
_entry.id   0d52bdb492fdb41a3043831e5699833d
#
_cell.length_a   1.000
_cell.length_b   1.000
_cell.length_c   1.000
_cell.angle_alpha   90.00
_cell.angle_beta   90.00
_cell.angle_gamma   90.00
#
_symmetry.space_group_name_H-M   'P 1'
#
loop_
_entity.id
_entity.type
_entity.pdbx_description
1 polymer ?
#
loop_
_entity_poly.entity_id
_entity_poly.type
_entity_poly.pdbx_seq_one_letter_code
_entity_poly.pdbx_strand_id
1 'polypeptide(L)'
;MAPKIRAVKEYCPAIDLGDAASEERFMELITNRTTLSPGVVKNVQESQVETLIGLLLDGRPVHTGIAIYKPVIDLNGEFSVKVKVDKRVLRALNTDDAFRGKIVNAENIGESSDNLVARWNSEHPDDPVAP
;
A
#
# COMPACT_ATOMS: atom_id res chain seq x y z
N MET A 1 13.90 -21.87 -18.74
CA MET A 1 13.26 -20.64 -19.20
C MET A 1 12.63 -19.88 -18.02
N ALA A 2 12.88 -18.61 -17.95
CA ALA A 2 12.31 -17.78 -16.87
C ALA A 2 10.84 -17.43 -17.16
N PRO A 3 9.97 -17.39 -16.14
CA PRO A 3 8.63 -16.87 -16.31
C PRO A 3 8.66 -15.36 -16.54
N LYS A 4 7.78 -14.86 -17.42
CA LYS A 4 7.68 -13.42 -17.75
C LYS A 4 7.57 -12.53 -16.53
N ILE A 5 6.81 -12.97 -15.51
CA ILE A 5 6.62 -12.21 -14.28
C ILE A 5 7.93 -11.99 -13.52
N ARG A 6 8.85 -12.94 -13.55
CA ARG A 6 10.16 -12.82 -12.90
C ARG A 6 11.02 -11.75 -13.58
N ALA A 7 11.06 -11.77 -14.91
CA ALA A 7 11.78 -10.79 -15.69
C ALA A 7 11.24 -9.37 -15.46
N VAL A 8 9.93 -9.20 -15.46
CA VAL A 8 9.29 -7.89 -15.22
C VAL A 8 9.56 -7.41 -13.81
N LYS A 9 9.46 -8.28 -12.80
CA LYS A 9 9.73 -7.91 -11.40
C LYS A 9 11.15 -7.46 -11.14
N GLU A 10 12.13 -8.05 -11.81
CA GLU A 10 13.55 -7.70 -11.66
C GLU A 10 13.81 -6.23 -11.99
N TYR A 11 13.16 -5.71 -13.03
CA TYR A 11 13.40 -4.37 -13.54
C TYR A 11 12.27 -3.38 -13.26
N CYS A 12 11.15 -3.85 -12.71
CA CYS A 12 10.01 -2.99 -12.41
C CYS A 12 10.37 -1.94 -11.35
N PRO A 13 9.93 -0.69 -11.51
CA PRO A 13 10.05 0.29 -10.44
C PRO A 13 9.38 -0.19 -9.16
N ALA A 14 10.05 -0.03 -8.04
CA ALA A 14 9.54 -0.40 -6.74
C ALA A 14 10.03 0.59 -5.68
N ILE A 15 9.28 0.69 -4.60
CA ILE A 15 9.70 1.51 -3.46
C ILE A 15 10.65 0.67 -2.60
N ASP A 16 11.83 1.22 -2.31
CA ASP A 16 12.71 0.71 -1.27
C ASP A 16 12.17 1.18 0.07
N LEU A 17 11.36 0.31 0.71
CA LEU A 17 10.64 0.67 1.91
C LEU A 17 11.59 0.97 3.06
N GLY A 18 11.36 2.11 3.71
CA GLY A 18 11.99 2.43 4.99
C GLY A 18 11.39 1.60 6.14
N ASP A 19 11.88 1.84 7.33
CA ASP A 19 11.35 1.18 8.52
C ASP A 19 9.88 1.56 8.73
N ALA A 20 9.08 0.58 9.13
CA ALA A 20 7.67 0.83 9.40
C ALA A 20 7.50 1.83 10.55
N ALA A 21 6.66 2.83 10.35
CA ALA A 21 6.20 3.66 11.46
C ALA A 21 5.25 2.85 12.32
N SER A 22 5.55 2.73 13.62
CA SER A 22 4.69 2.02 14.55
C SER A 22 3.39 2.78 14.81
N GLU A 23 2.38 2.09 15.34
CA GLU A 23 1.15 2.72 15.80
C GLU A 23 1.42 3.80 16.84
N GLU A 24 2.36 3.55 17.75
CA GLU A 24 2.77 4.52 18.78
C GLU A 24 3.36 5.78 18.15
N ARG A 25 4.22 5.63 17.15
CA ARG A 25 4.80 6.76 16.41
C ARG A 25 3.72 7.53 15.65
N PHE A 26 2.78 6.83 15.06
CA PHE A 26 1.65 7.44 14.35
C PHE A 26 0.81 8.32 15.31
N MET A 27 0.49 7.80 16.49
CA MET A 27 -0.24 8.55 17.52
C MET A 27 0.56 9.74 18.07
N GLU A 28 1.86 9.57 18.26
CA GLU A 28 2.75 10.66 18.69
C GLU A 28 2.72 11.84 17.72
N LEU A 29 2.79 11.56 16.44
CA LEU A 29 2.73 12.60 15.40
C LEU A 29 1.37 13.31 15.38
N ILE A 30 0.29 12.59 15.63
CA ILE A 30 -1.05 13.19 15.78
C ILE A 30 -1.09 14.09 17.02
N THR A 31 -0.57 13.61 18.14
CA THR A 31 -0.49 14.40 19.38
C THR A 31 0.29 15.71 19.16
N ASN A 32 1.38 15.67 18.42
CA ASN A 32 2.20 16.85 18.14
C ASN A 32 1.50 17.86 17.20
N ARG A 33 0.52 17.43 16.43
CA ARG A 33 -0.26 18.28 15.52
C ARG A 33 -1.54 18.83 16.13
N THR A 34 -1.91 18.33 17.29
CA THR A 34 -3.17 18.68 17.96
C THR A 34 -2.88 19.26 19.34
N THR A 35 -3.89 19.78 19.99
CA THR A 35 -3.83 20.20 21.38
C THR A 35 -4.21 19.08 22.34
N LEU A 36 -4.45 17.87 21.83
CA LEU A 36 -4.87 16.73 22.63
C LEU A 36 -3.68 16.10 23.36
N SER A 37 -3.96 15.56 24.54
CA SER A 37 -2.95 14.80 25.29
C SER A 37 -2.73 13.41 24.66
N PRO A 38 -1.56 12.78 24.90
CA PRO A 38 -1.30 11.41 24.41
C PRO A 38 -2.36 10.39 24.84
N GLY A 39 -2.88 10.50 26.06
CA GLY A 39 -3.92 9.61 26.57
C GLY A 39 -5.25 9.76 25.83
N VAL A 40 -5.63 10.98 25.48
CA VAL A 40 -6.83 11.25 24.68
C VAL A 40 -6.67 10.71 23.26
N VAL A 41 -5.53 10.93 22.62
CA VAL A 41 -5.24 10.40 21.27
C VAL A 41 -5.33 8.88 21.26
N LYS A 42 -4.77 8.21 22.24
CA LYS A 42 -4.86 6.75 22.38
C LYS A 42 -6.30 6.27 22.55
N ASN A 43 -7.09 6.94 23.37
CA ASN A 43 -8.51 6.62 23.57
C ASN A 43 -9.30 6.77 22.27
N VAL A 44 -9.06 7.84 21.51
CA VAL A 44 -9.71 8.05 20.21
C VAL A 44 -9.34 6.93 19.24
N GLN A 45 -8.06 6.53 19.18
CA GLN A 45 -7.60 5.45 18.31
C GLN A 45 -8.26 4.12 18.66
N GLU A 46 -8.32 3.75 19.93
CA GLU A 46 -9.00 2.53 20.39
C GLU A 46 -10.50 2.57 20.08
N SER A 47 -11.14 3.71 20.27
CA SER A 47 -12.56 3.91 19.94
C SER A 47 -12.82 3.79 18.44
N GLN A 48 -11.89 4.24 17.59
CA GLN A 48 -11.99 4.06 16.14
C GLN A 48 -11.98 2.58 15.76
N VAL A 49 -11.09 1.79 16.35
CA VAL A 49 -11.02 0.34 16.08
C VAL A 49 -12.32 -0.34 16.50
N GLU A 50 -12.81 -0.10 17.69
CA GLU A 50 -14.04 -0.70 18.20
C GLU A 50 -15.28 -0.29 17.38
N THR A 51 -15.35 1.00 17.02
CA THR A 51 -16.44 1.52 16.18
C THR A 51 -16.41 0.88 14.78
N LEU A 52 -15.24 0.77 14.19
CA LEU A 52 -15.07 0.13 12.89
C LEU A 52 -15.53 -1.33 12.95
N ILE A 53 -15.08 -2.08 13.96
CA ILE A 53 -15.49 -3.48 14.16
C ILE A 53 -17.01 -3.59 14.27
N GLY A 54 -17.63 -2.77 15.10
CA GLY A 54 -19.08 -2.80 15.30
C GLY A 54 -19.87 -2.56 14.01
N LEU A 55 -19.47 -1.58 13.23
CA LEU A 55 -20.13 -1.25 11.95
C LEU A 55 -19.93 -2.35 10.90
N LEU A 56 -18.74 -2.93 10.83
CA LEU A 56 -18.46 -4.04 9.92
C LEU A 56 -19.26 -5.30 10.31
N LEU A 57 -19.42 -5.57 11.60
CA LEU A 57 -20.27 -6.67 12.08
C LEU A 57 -21.73 -6.51 11.69
N ASP A 58 -22.19 -5.27 11.51
CA ASP A 58 -23.55 -4.97 11.00
C ASP A 58 -23.63 -5.07 9.47
N GLY A 59 -22.56 -5.47 8.81
CA GLY A 59 -22.53 -5.61 7.34
C GLY A 59 -22.46 -4.28 6.60
N ARG A 60 -22.02 -3.20 7.24
CA ARG A 60 -22.00 -1.87 6.66
C ARG A 60 -20.61 -1.52 6.13
N PRO A 61 -20.50 -0.99 4.89
CA PRO A 61 -19.27 -0.32 4.48
C PRO A 61 -19.01 0.90 5.35
N VAL A 62 -17.74 1.16 5.68
CA VAL A 62 -17.36 2.25 6.59
C VAL A 62 -16.41 3.22 5.88
N HIS A 63 -16.76 4.49 5.86
CA HIS A 63 -15.93 5.57 5.33
C HIS A 63 -15.33 6.33 6.52
N THR A 64 -14.02 6.20 6.73
CA THR A 64 -13.33 6.83 7.86
C THR A 64 -12.65 8.15 7.53
N GLY A 65 -12.64 8.55 6.25
CA GLY A 65 -11.87 9.70 5.78
C GLY A 65 -10.41 9.38 5.43
N ILE A 66 -9.90 8.25 5.89
CA ILE A 66 -8.58 7.70 5.48
C ILE A 66 -8.78 6.62 4.42
N ALA A 67 -9.75 5.76 4.61
CA ALA A 67 -10.05 4.64 3.76
C ALA A 67 -11.53 4.26 3.81
N ILE A 68 -11.96 3.48 2.84
CA ILE A 68 -13.26 2.83 2.83
C ILE A 68 -13.02 1.36 3.13
N TYR A 69 -13.72 0.83 4.13
CA TYR A 69 -13.66 -0.56 4.56
C TYR A 69 -14.95 -1.24 4.17
N LYS A 70 -14.87 -2.33 3.42
CA LYS A 70 -16.03 -3.10 2.96
C LYS A 70 -15.93 -4.53 3.44
N PRO A 71 -16.90 -5.02 4.26
CA PRO A 71 -16.89 -6.43 4.65
C PRO A 71 -17.26 -7.31 3.46
N VAL A 72 -16.58 -8.42 3.30
CA VAL A 72 -16.80 -9.41 2.25
C VAL A 72 -16.75 -10.81 2.81
N ILE A 73 -17.37 -11.76 2.10
CA ILE A 73 -17.37 -13.18 2.47
C ILE A 73 -16.96 -13.99 1.23
N ASP A 74 -16.20 -15.05 1.42
CA ASP A 74 -15.83 -15.97 0.36
C ASP A 74 -16.74 -17.21 0.31
N LEU A 75 -16.44 -18.11 -0.62
CA LEU A 75 -17.21 -19.36 -0.81
C LEU A 75 -17.07 -20.33 0.38
N ASN A 76 -16.03 -20.21 1.19
CA ASN A 76 -15.82 -21.03 2.37
C ASN A 76 -16.50 -20.44 3.62
N GLY A 77 -17.14 -19.28 3.49
CA GLY A 77 -17.77 -18.59 4.61
C GLY A 77 -16.80 -17.79 5.45
N GLU A 78 -15.58 -17.58 5.00
CA GLU A 78 -14.61 -16.71 5.67
C GLU A 78 -14.85 -15.25 5.37
N PHE A 79 -14.86 -14.44 6.41
CA PHE A 79 -15.00 -13.00 6.32
C PHE A 79 -13.66 -12.33 6.15
N SER A 80 -13.62 -11.29 5.34
CA SER A 80 -12.48 -10.41 5.19
C SER A 80 -12.94 -8.98 4.93
N VAL A 81 -12.00 -8.06 4.83
CA VAL A 81 -12.30 -6.65 4.59
C VAL A 81 -11.51 -6.18 3.37
N LYS A 82 -12.22 -5.59 2.42
CA LYS A 82 -11.59 -4.85 1.31
C LYS A 82 -11.37 -3.41 1.75
N VAL A 83 -10.16 -2.91 1.56
CA VAL A 83 -9.78 -1.56 1.96
C VAL A 83 -9.41 -0.76 0.71
N LYS A 84 -10.04 0.40 0.57
CA LYS A 84 -9.71 1.37 -0.49
C LYS A 84 -9.30 2.67 0.16
N VAL A 85 -8.08 3.11 -0.10
CA VAL A 85 -7.52 4.32 0.47
C VAL A 85 -8.22 5.56 -0.10
N ASP A 86 -8.40 6.59 0.74
CA ASP A 86 -8.99 7.88 0.34
C ASP A 86 -8.18 8.53 -0.81
N LYS A 87 -8.90 9.17 -1.72
CA LYS A 87 -8.29 9.83 -2.89
C LYS A 87 -7.28 10.89 -2.52
N ARG A 88 -7.44 11.57 -1.36
CA ARG A 88 -6.48 12.59 -0.90
C ARG A 88 -5.10 12.00 -0.65
N VAL A 89 -5.05 10.79 -0.10
CA VAL A 89 -3.78 10.07 0.15
C VAL A 89 -3.09 9.74 -1.18
N LEU A 90 -3.85 9.21 -2.14
CA LEU A 90 -3.32 8.87 -3.47
C LEU A 90 -2.86 10.11 -4.24
N ARG A 91 -3.62 11.20 -4.19
CA ARG A 91 -3.23 12.46 -4.83
C ARG A 91 -1.95 13.02 -4.23
N ALA A 92 -1.80 12.97 -2.92
CA ALA A 92 -0.59 13.44 -2.25
C ALA A 92 0.65 12.65 -2.69
N LEU A 93 0.53 11.31 -2.78
CA LEU A 93 1.62 10.46 -3.25
C LEU A 93 1.98 10.69 -4.72
N ASN A 94 1.00 11.01 -5.56
CA ASN A 94 1.18 11.20 -7.00
C ASN A 94 1.44 12.67 -7.40
N THR A 95 1.50 13.59 -6.44
CA THR A 95 1.91 14.97 -6.72
C THR A 95 3.38 14.99 -7.13
N ASP A 96 3.70 15.72 -8.20
CA ASP A 96 5.05 15.81 -8.71
C ASP A 96 6.04 16.22 -7.61
N ASP A 97 7.16 15.50 -7.52
CA ASP A 97 8.24 15.73 -6.56
C ASP A 97 7.84 15.64 -5.06
N ALA A 98 6.65 15.17 -4.75
CA ALA A 98 6.20 15.03 -3.36
C ALA A 98 6.78 13.82 -2.65
N PHE A 99 6.97 12.70 -3.37
CA PHE A 99 7.51 11.48 -2.79
C PHE A 99 8.98 11.67 -2.39
N ARG A 100 9.29 11.39 -1.15
CA ARG A 100 10.62 11.61 -0.54
C ARG A 100 11.38 10.31 -0.25
N GLY A 101 10.76 9.17 -0.51
CA GLY A 101 11.38 7.87 -0.34
C GLY A 101 12.32 7.53 -1.49
N LYS A 102 12.83 6.30 -1.47
CA LYS A 102 13.73 5.78 -2.49
C LYS A 102 13.00 4.85 -3.44
N ILE A 103 13.21 5.03 -4.72
CA ILE A 103 12.63 4.19 -5.78
C ILE A 103 13.75 3.37 -6.40
N VAL A 104 13.59 2.05 -6.38
CA VAL A 104 14.46 1.11 -7.07
C VAL A 104 14.03 1.01 -8.53
N ASN A 105 14.98 0.91 -9.46
CA ASN A 105 14.70 0.85 -10.90
C ASN A 105 13.90 2.06 -11.43
N ALA A 106 14.13 3.25 -10.87
CA ALA A 106 13.42 4.47 -11.27
C ALA A 106 13.60 4.79 -12.77
N GLU A 107 14.74 4.40 -13.36
CA GLU A 107 15.04 4.56 -14.78
C GLU A 107 14.07 3.78 -15.69
N ASN A 108 13.40 2.78 -15.17
CA ASN A 108 12.45 1.94 -15.92
C ASN A 108 11.00 2.44 -15.83
N ILE A 109 10.76 3.58 -15.17
CA ILE A 109 9.43 4.19 -15.14
C ILE A 109 9.00 4.55 -16.57
N GLY A 110 7.83 4.06 -16.97
CA GLY A 110 7.29 4.27 -18.32
C GLY A 110 7.69 3.20 -19.34
N GLU A 111 8.57 2.25 -18.97
CA GLU A 111 8.94 1.14 -19.84
C GLU A 111 7.81 0.12 -19.97
N SER A 112 7.70 -0.52 -21.15
CA SER A 112 6.75 -1.61 -21.34
C SER A 112 7.28 -2.91 -20.74
N SER A 113 6.38 -3.83 -20.41
CA SER A 113 6.78 -5.16 -19.95
C SER A 113 7.61 -5.92 -20.98
N ASP A 114 7.36 -5.68 -22.26
CA ASP A 114 8.12 -6.32 -23.35
C ASP A 114 9.55 -5.81 -23.42
N ASN A 115 9.79 -4.50 -23.16
CA ASN A 115 11.13 -3.94 -23.05
C ASN A 115 11.89 -4.53 -21.87
N LEU A 116 11.24 -4.73 -20.73
CA LEU A 116 11.85 -5.35 -19.55
C LEU A 116 12.19 -6.83 -19.81
N VAL A 117 11.35 -7.55 -20.52
CA VAL A 117 11.62 -8.93 -20.97
C VAL A 117 12.81 -8.96 -21.91
N ALA A 118 12.89 -8.05 -22.87
CA ALA A 118 14.02 -7.96 -23.79
C ALA A 118 15.34 -7.72 -23.04
N ARG A 119 15.32 -6.87 -22.03
CA ARG A 119 16.48 -6.62 -21.16
C ARG A 119 16.88 -7.86 -20.38
N TRP A 120 15.91 -8.58 -19.80
CA TRP A 120 16.17 -9.84 -19.12
C TRP A 120 16.85 -10.84 -20.05
N ASN A 121 16.32 -11.04 -21.25
CA ASN A 121 16.88 -11.98 -22.23
C ASN A 121 18.31 -11.62 -22.63
N SER A 122 18.61 -10.32 -22.72
CA SER A 122 19.96 -9.83 -23.01
C SER A 122 20.94 -10.09 -21.87
N GLU A 123 20.50 -9.91 -20.63
CA GLU A 123 21.35 -10.08 -19.43
C GLU A 123 21.41 -11.54 -18.93
N HIS A 124 20.43 -12.36 -19.30
CA HIS A 124 20.31 -13.76 -18.89
C HIS A 124 20.14 -14.68 -20.10
N PRO A 125 21.16 -14.78 -20.97
CA PRO A 125 21.07 -15.61 -22.19
C PRO A 125 20.87 -17.10 -21.91
N ASP A 126 21.25 -17.55 -20.71
CA ASP A 126 21.09 -18.95 -20.29
C ASP A 126 19.68 -19.26 -19.73
N ASP A 127 18.89 -18.23 -19.44
CA ASP A 127 17.54 -18.39 -18.86
C ASP A 127 16.56 -17.36 -19.47
N PRO A 128 16.35 -17.39 -20.80
CA PRO A 128 15.46 -16.42 -21.44
C PRO A 128 14.00 -16.67 -21.13
N VAL A 129 13.18 -15.61 -21.25
CA VAL A 129 11.73 -15.73 -21.22
C VAL A 129 11.25 -16.34 -22.53
N ALA A 130 10.34 -17.31 -22.47
CA ALA A 130 9.74 -17.92 -23.64
C ALA A 130 9.01 -16.88 -24.51
N PRO A 131 9.06 -17.00 -25.84
CA PRO A 131 8.32 -16.11 -26.74
C PRO A 131 6.80 -16.26 -26.62
#